data_d27070bd64bda1e591efa6a2f27f1c2c
#
_entry.id   d27070bd64bda1e591efa6a2f27f1c2c
#
_cell.length_a   1.000
_cell.length_b   1.000
_cell.length_c   1.000
_cell.angle_alpha   90.00
_cell.angle_beta   90.00
_cell.angle_gamma   90.00
#
_symmetry.space_group_name_H-M   'P 1'
#
loop_
_entity.id
_entity.type
_entity.pdbx_description
1 polymer ?
#
loop_
_entity_poly.entity_id
_entity_poly.type
_entity_poly.pdbx_seq_one_letter_code
_entity_poly.pdbx_strand_id
1 'polypeptide(L)'
;MKARALPDGFAAYVWAPSSAEVAERHGLRPEQVLRYDQNTPPVPGVPQVPLAESFARLNEYPEGTYRELREAAAAYSGVEPEQVVVGAGADDLIATCARTFLGPGRRAAWNPPTYALYRIATHLEGAELAVEPDGADLIWVCNPNNPTGELVAPEEVAALARAHPQAAVVVDEAYFEYAGGATCAPLLAEAPNLVVLRTLSKAFGFASLRVGYALAAPEVAAHLELRRAPAPIAGPAARIAAAALREPRFDVAGDVAERDRVRDALLGVGYDCPATFTNFVWVRSDEPLGERLEEQGLVVRRFAEGIRITLRRPTENDVVLRALGAEPGPPPGRGAYVARTTTETALRLSLDLDGSGRVRVATGIGFLDHLLTLLAFHAAFDLELVAGGDLDVDEHHTVEDVLAALGDGLAQALGAREGVARYGSATVPMDEARATAAVDLVRRPHAEIALAFGSDRVGGLALTLLPHALERFAMQACCTVHVESAGRDDHHVAEAAFKALGQALRQAVAPGGAGVRSTKGEA
;
A
#
# COMPACT_ATOMS: atom_id res chain seq x y z
N MET A 1 -26.14 14.83 -33.10
CA MET A 1 -25.76 13.45 -32.71
C MET A 1 -26.47 13.15 -31.39
N LYS A 2 -27.24 12.05 -31.29
CA LYS A 2 -27.86 11.66 -30.01
C LYS A 2 -27.13 10.43 -29.47
N ALA A 3 -26.55 10.55 -28.27
CA ALA A 3 -26.04 9.39 -27.54
C ALA A 3 -27.20 8.46 -27.14
N ARG A 4 -26.92 7.17 -26.95
CA ARG A 4 -27.88 6.23 -26.36
C ARG A 4 -28.27 6.75 -24.96
N ALA A 5 -29.57 6.78 -24.68
CA ALA A 5 -30.03 7.18 -23.35
C ALA A 5 -29.56 6.16 -22.29
N LEU A 6 -29.11 6.68 -21.17
CA LEU A 6 -28.83 5.86 -19.98
C LEU A 6 -30.16 5.58 -19.25
N PRO A 7 -30.27 4.47 -18.53
CA PRO A 7 -31.45 4.17 -17.73
C PRO A 7 -31.76 5.27 -16.71
N ASP A 8 -33.03 5.46 -16.37
CA ASP A 8 -33.44 6.36 -15.30
C ASP A 8 -32.77 5.95 -13.98
N GLY A 9 -32.22 6.92 -13.25
CA GLY A 9 -31.48 6.66 -12.01
C GLY A 9 -30.07 6.08 -12.19
N PHE A 10 -29.52 6.06 -13.43
CA PHE A 10 -28.13 5.68 -13.64
C PHE A 10 -27.18 6.58 -12.84
N ALA A 11 -26.35 5.98 -11.99
CA ALA A 11 -25.30 6.67 -11.28
C ALA A 11 -23.94 6.17 -11.76
N ALA A 12 -23.11 7.09 -12.26
CA ALA A 12 -21.73 6.79 -12.65
C ALA A 12 -20.87 6.36 -11.45
N TYR A 13 -19.69 5.82 -11.73
CA TYR A 13 -18.72 5.53 -10.68
C TYR A 13 -18.22 6.84 -10.06
N VAL A 14 -18.31 6.91 -8.73
CA VAL A 14 -17.85 8.09 -7.97
C VAL A 14 -16.45 7.80 -7.43
N TRP A 15 -15.47 8.54 -7.94
CA TRP A 15 -14.10 8.51 -7.41
C TRP A 15 -14.04 9.25 -6.07
N ALA A 16 -13.18 8.77 -5.18
CA ALA A 16 -12.79 9.58 -4.02
C ALA A 16 -11.97 10.79 -4.49
N PRO A 17 -12.03 11.94 -3.80
CA PRO A 17 -11.25 13.10 -4.15
C PRO A 17 -9.74 12.79 -4.14
N SER A 18 -8.96 13.45 -4.98
CA SER A 18 -7.50 13.33 -5.00
C SER A 18 -6.88 13.88 -3.71
N SER A 19 -5.63 13.51 -3.43
CA SER A 19 -4.90 14.09 -2.27
C SER A 19 -4.76 15.60 -2.38
N ALA A 20 -4.62 16.15 -3.60
CA ALA A 20 -4.56 17.59 -3.84
C ALA A 20 -5.88 18.29 -3.50
N GLU A 21 -7.02 17.74 -3.95
CA GLU A 21 -8.36 18.29 -3.65
C GLU A 21 -8.70 18.25 -2.16
N VAL A 22 -8.30 17.17 -1.45
CA VAL A 22 -8.48 17.08 0.01
C VAL A 22 -7.59 18.09 0.73
N ALA A 23 -6.32 18.17 0.33
CA ALA A 23 -5.37 19.12 0.91
C ALA A 23 -5.84 20.57 0.75
N GLU A 24 -6.27 20.96 -0.45
CA GLU A 24 -6.82 22.30 -0.71
C GLU A 24 -8.04 22.61 0.15
N ARG A 25 -8.98 21.65 0.28
CA ARG A 25 -10.21 21.81 1.06
C ARG A 25 -9.96 22.03 2.55
N HIS A 26 -8.96 21.39 3.11
CA HIS A 26 -8.68 21.38 4.55
C HIS A 26 -7.42 22.16 4.95
N GLY A 27 -6.79 22.92 4.03
CA GLY A 27 -5.60 23.71 4.32
C GLY A 27 -4.36 22.86 4.62
N LEU A 28 -4.30 21.65 4.06
CA LEU A 28 -3.19 20.71 4.20
C LEU A 28 -2.28 20.77 2.96
N ARG A 29 -1.12 20.09 3.02
CA ARG A 29 -0.34 19.78 1.82
C ARG A 29 -0.70 18.40 1.30
N PRO A 30 -0.63 18.13 -0.02
CA PRO A 30 -0.98 16.82 -0.60
C PRO A 30 -0.25 15.64 0.05
N GLU A 31 1.00 15.84 0.48
CA GLU A 31 1.83 14.84 1.16
C GLU A 31 1.33 14.46 2.56
N GLN A 32 0.55 15.35 3.18
CA GLN A 32 -0.07 15.12 4.49
C GLN A 32 -1.32 14.24 4.40
N VAL A 33 -1.84 13.99 3.18
CA VAL A 33 -3.05 13.18 2.98
C VAL A 33 -2.70 11.70 2.89
N LEU A 34 -3.23 10.89 3.79
CA LEU A 34 -3.12 9.42 3.79
C LEU A 34 -4.34 8.78 3.12
N ARG A 35 -4.10 7.81 2.25
CA ARG A 35 -5.12 7.17 1.41
C ARG A 35 -5.46 5.76 1.91
N TYR A 36 -6.62 5.60 2.53
CA TYR A 36 -7.17 4.31 2.99
C TYR A 36 -8.38 3.87 2.15
N ASP A 37 -8.56 4.43 0.97
CA ASP A 37 -9.76 4.26 0.13
C ASP A 37 -9.55 3.34 -1.08
N GLN A 38 -8.32 3.00 -1.46
CA GLN A 38 -7.99 2.39 -2.76
C GLN A 38 -7.91 0.87 -2.78
N ASN A 39 -7.89 0.19 -1.63
CA ASN A 39 -7.71 -1.27 -1.51
C ASN A 39 -6.47 -1.79 -2.24
N THR A 40 -5.39 -1.03 -2.21
CA THR A 40 -4.08 -1.45 -2.70
C THR A 40 -3.18 -1.75 -1.51
N PRO A 41 -2.26 -2.73 -1.61
CA PRO A 41 -1.33 -2.99 -0.52
C PRO A 41 -0.42 -1.77 -0.29
N PRO A 42 0.15 -1.62 0.92
CA PRO A 42 1.01 -0.48 1.25
C PRO A 42 2.33 -0.47 0.47
N VAL A 43 2.69 -1.63 -0.08
CA VAL A 43 3.93 -1.81 -0.84
C VAL A 43 3.59 -2.15 -2.29
N PRO A 44 4.18 -1.45 -3.26
CA PRO A 44 3.99 -1.81 -4.67
C PRO A 44 4.62 -3.17 -4.98
N GLY A 45 4.02 -3.88 -5.91
CA GLY A 45 4.62 -5.08 -6.48
C GLY A 45 5.98 -4.77 -7.12
N VAL A 46 6.95 -5.67 -6.95
CA VAL A 46 8.27 -5.54 -7.57
C VAL A 46 8.28 -6.33 -8.88
N PRO A 47 8.50 -5.68 -10.03
CA PRO A 47 8.63 -6.38 -11.30
C PRO A 47 9.82 -7.36 -11.29
N GLN A 48 9.58 -8.59 -11.69
CA GLN A 48 10.59 -9.67 -11.71
C GLN A 48 11.22 -9.84 -13.09
N VAL A 49 11.03 -8.87 -13.97
CA VAL A 49 11.63 -8.82 -15.31
C VAL A 49 12.40 -7.52 -15.47
N PRO A 50 13.48 -7.50 -16.26
CA PRO A 50 14.19 -6.27 -16.58
C PRO A 50 13.25 -5.26 -17.24
N LEU A 51 13.01 -4.10 -16.62
CA LEU A 51 12.10 -3.08 -17.16
C LEU A 51 12.55 -2.62 -18.53
N ALA A 52 13.86 -2.45 -18.77
CA ALA A 52 14.40 -2.06 -20.07
C ALA A 52 13.99 -3.03 -21.20
N GLU A 53 14.02 -4.33 -20.96
CA GLU A 53 13.57 -5.34 -21.92
C GLU A 53 12.06 -5.31 -22.14
N SER A 54 11.30 -5.07 -21.08
CA SER A 54 9.84 -4.94 -21.15
C SER A 54 9.42 -3.74 -22.01
N PHE A 55 10.21 -2.66 -22.03
CA PHE A 55 9.95 -1.46 -22.81
C PHE A 55 10.67 -1.43 -24.17
N ALA A 56 11.46 -2.44 -24.52
CA ALA A 56 12.25 -2.45 -25.78
C ALA A 56 11.39 -2.46 -27.06
N ARG A 57 10.11 -2.87 -26.97
CA ARG A 57 9.21 -3.02 -28.12
C ARG A 57 7.92 -2.22 -27.98
N LEU A 58 8.01 -0.99 -27.49
CA LEU A 58 6.82 -0.11 -27.30
C LEU A 58 6.10 0.24 -28.61
N ASN A 59 6.75 0.10 -29.75
CA ASN A 59 6.19 0.31 -31.09
C ASN A 59 5.40 -0.88 -31.62
N GLU A 60 5.41 -2.02 -30.94
CA GLU A 60 4.71 -3.24 -31.35
C GLU A 60 3.44 -3.45 -30.52
N TYR A 61 2.38 -3.97 -31.16
CA TYR A 61 1.23 -4.46 -30.42
C TYR A 61 1.62 -5.70 -29.59
N PRO A 62 0.97 -5.93 -28.42
CA PRO A 62 1.13 -7.18 -27.70
C PRO A 62 0.67 -8.37 -28.58
N GLU A 63 1.17 -9.56 -28.28
CA GLU A 63 0.68 -10.78 -28.90
C GLU A 63 -0.80 -10.99 -28.53
N GLY A 64 -1.66 -11.09 -29.56
CA GLY A 64 -3.12 -11.00 -29.40
C GLY A 64 -3.74 -12.12 -28.56
N THR A 65 -3.09 -13.29 -28.48
CA THR A 65 -3.55 -14.42 -27.66
C THR A 65 -3.06 -14.33 -26.21
N TYR A 66 -2.08 -13.46 -25.90
CA TYR A 66 -1.45 -13.36 -24.59
C TYR A 66 -1.00 -14.71 -24.02
N ARG A 67 -0.46 -15.59 -24.88
CA ARG A 67 -0.16 -16.98 -24.54
C ARG A 67 0.63 -17.11 -23.25
N GLU A 68 1.71 -16.35 -23.10
CA GLU A 68 2.58 -16.41 -21.93
C GLU A 68 1.84 -16.05 -20.63
N LEU A 69 0.99 -15.02 -20.67
CA LEU A 69 0.19 -14.60 -19.52
C LEU A 69 -0.92 -15.61 -19.20
N ARG A 70 -1.56 -16.18 -20.23
CA ARG A 70 -2.59 -17.23 -20.06
C ARG A 70 -2.01 -18.49 -19.44
N GLU A 71 -0.86 -18.96 -19.94
CA GLU A 71 -0.16 -20.12 -19.38
C GLU A 71 0.22 -19.89 -17.90
N ALA A 72 0.74 -18.70 -17.57
CA ALA A 72 1.09 -18.34 -16.19
C ALA A 72 -0.14 -18.27 -15.27
N ALA A 73 -1.24 -17.67 -15.75
CA ALA A 73 -2.49 -17.57 -14.99
C ALA A 73 -3.15 -18.96 -14.81
N ALA A 74 -3.08 -19.82 -15.83
CA ALA A 74 -3.57 -21.19 -15.77
C ALA A 74 -2.80 -22.01 -14.73
N ALA A 75 -1.47 -21.96 -14.76
CA ALA A 75 -0.61 -22.65 -13.79
C ALA A 75 -0.85 -22.15 -12.35
N TYR A 76 -0.95 -20.82 -12.14
CA TYR A 76 -1.24 -20.22 -10.84
C TYR A 76 -2.61 -20.61 -10.29
N SER A 77 -3.58 -20.84 -11.18
CA SER A 77 -4.97 -21.13 -10.81
C SER A 77 -5.33 -22.63 -10.83
N GLY A 78 -4.44 -23.49 -11.29
CA GLY A 78 -4.67 -24.94 -11.40
C GLY A 78 -5.71 -25.31 -12.47
N VAL A 79 -5.74 -24.58 -13.59
CA VAL A 79 -6.65 -24.81 -14.73
C VAL A 79 -5.86 -24.90 -16.04
N GLU A 80 -6.54 -25.24 -17.15
CA GLU A 80 -5.92 -25.27 -18.48
C GLU A 80 -5.92 -23.88 -19.14
N PRO A 81 -4.94 -23.53 -20.00
CA PRO A 81 -4.86 -22.22 -20.65
C PRO A 81 -6.10 -21.84 -21.47
N GLU A 82 -6.85 -22.81 -22.01
CA GLU A 82 -8.08 -22.62 -22.75
C GLU A 82 -9.23 -22.11 -21.88
N GLN A 83 -9.13 -22.26 -20.58
CA GLN A 83 -10.09 -21.77 -19.58
C GLN A 83 -9.81 -20.32 -19.16
N VAL A 84 -8.70 -19.72 -19.61
CA VAL A 84 -8.25 -18.38 -19.18
C VAL A 84 -8.56 -17.34 -20.23
N VAL A 85 -9.21 -16.24 -19.83
CA VAL A 85 -9.42 -15.02 -20.63
C VAL A 85 -8.78 -13.85 -19.91
N VAL A 86 -7.89 -13.10 -20.57
CA VAL A 86 -7.18 -11.96 -19.96
C VAL A 86 -7.90 -10.65 -20.26
N GLY A 87 -7.80 -9.67 -19.35
CA GLY A 87 -8.43 -8.35 -19.49
C GLY A 87 -7.69 -7.24 -18.76
N ALA A 88 -8.05 -6.00 -19.04
CA ALA A 88 -7.46 -4.81 -18.42
C ALA A 88 -7.91 -4.62 -16.95
N GLY A 89 -7.61 -5.59 -16.09
CA GLY A 89 -8.08 -5.69 -14.71
C GLY A 89 -9.47 -6.33 -14.61
N ALA A 90 -9.93 -6.53 -13.37
CA ALA A 90 -11.25 -7.08 -13.13
C ALA A 90 -12.37 -6.21 -13.71
N ASP A 91 -12.19 -4.89 -13.75
CA ASP A 91 -13.21 -3.96 -14.27
C ASP A 91 -13.55 -4.21 -15.75
N ASP A 92 -12.54 -4.46 -16.60
CA ASP A 92 -12.74 -4.81 -18.01
C ASP A 92 -13.41 -6.19 -18.16
N LEU A 93 -13.05 -7.14 -17.30
CA LEU A 93 -13.64 -8.47 -17.29
C LEU A 93 -15.10 -8.45 -16.82
N ILE A 94 -15.46 -7.63 -15.82
CA ILE A 94 -16.84 -7.37 -15.41
C ILE A 94 -17.66 -6.83 -16.60
N ALA A 95 -17.13 -5.82 -17.29
CA ALA A 95 -17.77 -5.27 -18.47
C ALA A 95 -17.88 -6.31 -19.62
N THR A 96 -16.87 -7.17 -19.78
CA THR A 96 -16.87 -8.25 -20.77
C THR A 96 -17.91 -9.32 -20.44
N CYS A 97 -18.06 -9.71 -19.16
CA CYS A 97 -19.13 -10.61 -18.71
C CYS A 97 -20.51 -9.98 -18.95
N ALA A 98 -20.71 -8.71 -18.58
CA ALA A 98 -21.95 -8.01 -18.82
C ALA A 98 -22.32 -8.02 -20.32
N ARG A 99 -21.40 -7.63 -21.21
CA ARG A 99 -21.59 -7.68 -22.68
C ARG A 99 -21.86 -9.09 -23.21
N THR A 100 -21.37 -10.12 -22.52
CA THR A 100 -21.53 -11.51 -22.97
C THR A 100 -22.90 -12.05 -22.60
N PHE A 101 -23.39 -11.78 -21.42
CA PHE A 101 -24.57 -12.43 -20.87
C PHE A 101 -25.78 -11.51 -20.74
N LEU A 102 -25.63 -10.19 -20.84
CA LEU A 102 -26.68 -9.21 -20.64
C LEU A 102 -27.03 -8.47 -21.94
N GLY A 103 -28.16 -7.76 -21.91
CA GLY A 103 -28.69 -6.93 -22.98
C GLY A 103 -30.09 -6.48 -22.64
N PRO A 104 -30.78 -5.72 -23.52
CA PRO A 104 -32.17 -5.32 -23.32
C PRO A 104 -33.08 -6.54 -23.12
N GLY A 105 -33.93 -6.50 -22.08
CA GLY A 105 -34.84 -7.58 -21.71
C GLY A 105 -34.20 -8.72 -20.91
N ARG A 106 -32.90 -8.65 -20.62
CA ARG A 106 -32.20 -9.56 -19.72
C ARG A 106 -32.12 -9.00 -18.32
N ARG A 107 -31.80 -9.85 -17.34
CA ARG A 107 -31.79 -9.52 -15.94
C ARG A 107 -30.49 -10.01 -15.26
N ALA A 108 -29.87 -9.16 -14.45
CA ALA A 108 -28.79 -9.57 -13.53
C ALA A 108 -29.30 -9.56 -12.09
N ALA A 109 -28.71 -10.43 -11.26
CA ALA A 109 -28.89 -10.41 -9.81
C ALA A 109 -27.60 -10.00 -9.11
N TRP A 110 -27.73 -9.34 -7.95
CA TRP A 110 -26.63 -8.94 -7.10
C TRP A 110 -27.07 -8.84 -5.64
N ASN A 111 -26.11 -8.83 -4.68
CA ASN A 111 -26.39 -8.69 -3.25
C ASN A 111 -25.72 -7.43 -2.69
N PRO A 112 -26.41 -6.26 -2.60
CA PRO A 112 -25.85 -5.04 -2.03
C PRO A 112 -25.81 -5.10 -0.48
N PRO A 113 -24.88 -4.34 0.19
CA PRO A 113 -23.86 -3.52 -0.44
C PRO A 113 -22.72 -4.35 -1.03
N THR A 114 -22.39 -4.10 -2.30
CA THR A 114 -21.30 -4.78 -3.00
C THR A 114 -20.64 -3.84 -4.02
N TYR A 115 -19.72 -4.34 -4.84
CA TYR A 115 -18.96 -3.51 -5.76
C TYR A 115 -19.84 -2.83 -6.81
N ALA A 116 -19.82 -1.51 -6.82
CA ALA A 116 -20.75 -0.69 -7.63
C ALA A 116 -20.66 -0.93 -9.14
N LEU A 117 -19.52 -1.46 -9.63
CA LEU A 117 -19.32 -1.69 -11.06
C LEU A 117 -20.26 -2.76 -11.63
N TYR A 118 -20.71 -3.72 -10.82
CA TYR A 118 -21.70 -4.72 -11.28
C TYR A 118 -23.00 -4.04 -11.72
N ARG A 119 -23.51 -3.11 -10.92
CA ARG A 119 -24.68 -2.31 -11.26
C ARG A 119 -24.44 -1.45 -12.49
N ILE A 120 -23.30 -0.79 -12.56
CA ILE A 120 -22.94 0.09 -13.68
C ILE A 120 -22.86 -0.72 -14.98
N ALA A 121 -22.14 -1.85 -14.98
CA ALA A 121 -21.98 -2.70 -16.15
C ALA A 121 -23.33 -3.28 -16.61
N THR A 122 -24.18 -3.74 -15.68
CA THR A 122 -25.52 -4.24 -15.98
C THR A 122 -26.38 -3.19 -16.68
N HIS A 123 -26.42 -1.98 -16.13
CA HIS A 123 -27.21 -0.89 -16.70
C HIS A 123 -26.68 -0.40 -18.06
N LEU A 124 -25.36 -0.40 -18.26
CA LEU A 124 -24.76 -0.01 -19.55
C LEU A 124 -25.16 -0.96 -20.69
N GLU A 125 -25.39 -2.23 -20.40
CA GLU A 125 -25.92 -3.18 -21.38
C GLU A 125 -27.43 -3.08 -21.54
N GLY A 126 -28.14 -2.27 -20.75
CA GLY A 126 -29.57 -2.06 -20.80
C GLY A 126 -30.37 -3.22 -20.18
N ALA A 127 -29.72 -3.98 -19.29
CA ALA A 127 -30.35 -5.05 -18.53
C ALA A 127 -30.94 -4.54 -17.20
N GLU A 128 -31.91 -5.29 -16.68
CA GLU A 128 -32.47 -5.03 -15.35
C GLU A 128 -31.57 -5.58 -14.25
N LEU A 129 -31.59 -4.95 -13.08
CA LEU A 129 -30.86 -5.38 -11.89
C LEU A 129 -31.82 -5.67 -10.74
N ALA A 130 -31.68 -6.82 -10.11
CA ALA A 130 -32.51 -7.28 -9.00
C ALA A 130 -31.64 -7.86 -7.86
N VAL A 131 -32.24 -8.06 -6.70
CA VAL A 131 -31.60 -8.76 -5.57
C VAL A 131 -31.80 -10.27 -5.70
N GLU A 132 -33.04 -10.69 -6.07
CA GLU A 132 -33.38 -12.11 -6.16
C GLU A 132 -32.73 -12.75 -7.41
N PRO A 133 -32.09 -13.92 -7.27
CA PRO A 133 -31.39 -14.58 -8.36
C PRO A 133 -32.34 -15.33 -9.32
N ASP A 134 -33.60 -15.60 -8.94
CA ASP A 134 -34.55 -16.34 -9.75
C ASP A 134 -34.85 -15.63 -11.06
N GLY A 135 -34.68 -16.34 -12.17
CA GLY A 135 -34.87 -15.81 -13.52
C GLY A 135 -33.80 -14.81 -13.99
N ALA A 136 -32.68 -14.72 -13.31
CA ALA A 136 -31.52 -13.95 -13.76
C ALA A 136 -30.79 -14.66 -14.91
N ASP A 137 -30.25 -13.88 -15.86
CA ASP A 137 -29.33 -14.34 -16.90
C ASP A 137 -27.88 -14.29 -16.41
N LEU A 138 -27.62 -13.44 -15.41
CA LEU A 138 -26.30 -13.29 -14.76
C LEU A 138 -26.47 -13.02 -13.27
N ILE A 139 -25.65 -13.67 -12.44
CA ILE A 139 -25.59 -13.47 -10.99
C ILE A 139 -24.20 -12.99 -10.63
N TRP A 140 -24.10 -11.78 -10.06
CA TRP A 140 -22.85 -11.20 -9.56
C TRP A 140 -22.59 -11.64 -8.12
N VAL A 141 -21.42 -12.20 -7.86
CA VAL A 141 -20.94 -12.60 -6.53
C VAL A 141 -19.57 -11.99 -6.28
N CYS A 142 -19.46 -11.08 -5.35
CA CYS A 142 -18.17 -10.55 -4.90
C CYS A 142 -17.67 -11.40 -3.72
N ASN A 143 -16.59 -12.14 -3.87
CA ASN A 143 -16.18 -13.11 -2.88
C ASN A 143 -14.64 -13.22 -2.70
N PRO A 144 -14.05 -12.66 -1.64
CA PRO A 144 -14.66 -11.90 -0.54
C PRO A 144 -15.32 -10.58 -0.96
N ASN A 145 -16.39 -10.18 -0.26
CA ASN A 145 -17.20 -9.04 -0.67
C ASN A 145 -16.51 -7.69 -0.40
N ASN A 146 -16.68 -6.77 -1.28
CA ASN A 146 -16.32 -5.36 -1.14
C ASN A 146 -17.61 -4.51 -1.13
N PRO A 147 -17.99 -3.83 -0.01
CA PRO A 147 -17.09 -3.34 1.03
C PRO A 147 -17.05 -4.15 2.34
N THR A 148 -17.90 -5.16 2.54
CA THR A 148 -18.11 -5.78 3.86
C THR A 148 -16.99 -6.71 4.30
N GLY A 149 -16.22 -7.26 3.36
CA GLY A 149 -15.13 -8.21 3.61
C GLY A 149 -15.60 -9.64 3.88
N GLU A 150 -16.90 -9.89 3.85
CA GLU A 150 -17.50 -11.22 4.09
C GLU A 150 -17.08 -12.25 3.03
N LEU A 151 -16.96 -13.48 3.46
CA LEU A 151 -16.62 -14.63 2.60
C LEU A 151 -17.79 -15.61 2.57
N VAL A 152 -18.21 -15.96 1.37
CA VAL A 152 -19.13 -17.08 1.09
C VAL A 152 -18.29 -18.31 0.78
N ALA A 153 -18.66 -19.45 1.33
CA ALA A 153 -17.93 -20.70 1.07
C ALA A 153 -18.04 -21.07 -0.44
N PRO A 154 -16.94 -21.56 -1.05
CA PRO A 154 -16.98 -21.97 -2.46
C PRO A 154 -18.09 -22.98 -2.79
N GLU A 155 -18.42 -23.88 -1.87
CA GLU A 155 -19.46 -24.88 -1.99
C GLU A 155 -20.86 -24.24 -2.07
N GLU A 156 -21.10 -23.14 -1.37
CA GLU A 156 -22.35 -22.37 -1.43
C GLU A 156 -22.49 -21.66 -2.79
N VAL A 157 -21.38 -21.11 -3.30
CA VAL A 157 -21.34 -20.52 -4.65
C VAL A 157 -21.63 -21.59 -5.72
N ALA A 158 -21.04 -22.78 -5.58
CA ALA A 158 -21.34 -23.88 -6.50
C ALA A 158 -22.79 -24.35 -6.38
N ALA A 159 -23.36 -24.35 -5.18
CA ALA A 159 -24.79 -24.65 -4.99
C ALA A 159 -25.69 -23.60 -5.69
N LEU A 160 -25.34 -22.31 -5.60
CA LEU A 160 -26.02 -21.25 -6.32
C LEU A 160 -25.94 -21.45 -7.84
N ALA A 161 -24.77 -21.80 -8.38
CA ALA A 161 -24.60 -22.08 -9.81
C ALA A 161 -25.44 -23.27 -10.28
N ARG A 162 -25.49 -24.33 -9.48
CA ARG A 162 -26.37 -25.52 -9.78
C ARG A 162 -27.85 -25.21 -9.67
N ALA A 163 -28.27 -24.31 -8.78
CA ALA A 163 -29.66 -23.91 -8.62
C ALA A 163 -30.13 -23.04 -9.81
N HIS A 164 -29.21 -22.32 -10.47
CA HIS A 164 -29.50 -21.42 -11.59
C HIS A 164 -28.70 -21.80 -12.85
N PRO A 165 -28.93 -23.01 -13.45
CA PRO A 165 -28.08 -23.54 -14.53
C PRO A 165 -28.19 -22.75 -15.85
N GLN A 166 -29.17 -21.86 -15.97
CA GLN A 166 -29.34 -20.98 -17.14
C GLN A 166 -28.69 -19.61 -16.96
N ALA A 167 -28.30 -19.26 -15.74
CA ALA A 167 -27.59 -18.02 -15.43
C ALA A 167 -26.08 -18.22 -15.46
N ALA A 168 -25.33 -17.23 -15.95
CA ALA A 168 -23.90 -17.17 -15.68
C ALA A 168 -23.70 -16.69 -14.24
N VAL A 169 -22.96 -17.43 -13.42
CA VAL A 169 -22.57 -17.01 -12.05
C VAL A 169 -21.15 -16.47 -12.11
N VAL A 170 -21.01 -15.16 -11.99
CA VAL A 170 -19.70 -14.48 -12.06
C VAL A 170 -19.23 -14.17 -10.64
N VAL A 171 -18.15 -14.84 -10.23
CA VAL A 171 -17.54 -14.71 -8.91
C VAL A 171 -16.28 -13.86 -9.01
N ASP A 172 -16.29 -12.69 -8.39
CA ASP A 172 -15.15 -11.80 -8.34
C ASP A 172 -14.28 -12.13 -7.11
N GLU A 173 -13.18 -12.83 -7.37
CA GLU A 173 -12.18 -13.28 -6.38
C GLU A 173 -11.00 -12.32 -6.25
N ALA A 174 -11.22 -11.01 -6.36
CA ALA A 174 -10.14 -10.01 -6.29
C ALA A 174 -9.33 -10.05 -4.98
N TYR A 175 -9.83 -10.70 -3.94
CA TYR A 175 -9.21 -10.78 -2.60
C TYR A 175 -8.96 -12.21 -2.13
N PHE A 176 -9.05 -13.22 -2.98
CA PHE A 176 -8.99 -14.62 -2.55
C PHE A 176 -7.68 -14.99 -1.85
N GLU A 177 -6.56 -14.33 -2.16
CA GLU A 177 -5.29 -14.54 -1.49
C GLU A 177 -5.38 -14.22 0.02
N TYR A 178 -6.16 -13.20 0.40
CA TYR A 178 -6.40 -12.80 1.79
C TYR A 178 -7.40 -13.70 2.53
N ALA A 179 -8.10 -14.55 1.79
CA ALA A 179 -9.08 -15.51 2.30
C ALA A 179 -8.51 -16.93 2.50
N GLY A 180 -7.18 -17.04 2.67
CA GLY A 180 -6.52 -18.33 2.84
C GLY A 180 -6.59 -19.25 1.61
N GLY A 181 -6.79 -18.67 0.44
CA GLY A 181 -6.89 -19.41 -0.83
C GLY A 181 -8.26 -20.04 -1.09
N ALA A 182 -9.31 -19.64 -0.34
CA ALA A 182 -10.68 -20.06 -0.64
C ALA A 182 -11.07 -19.58 -2.05
N THR A 183 -11.32 -20.52 -2.96
CA THR A 183 -11.55 -20.23 -4.38
C THR A 183 -12.56 -21.18 -5.02
N CYS A 184 -13.33 -20.64 -5.95
CA CYS A 184 -14.26 -21.40 -6.80
C CYS A 184 -13.60 -21.99 -8.07
N ALA A 185 -12.33 -21.72 -8.35
CA ALA A 185 -11.65 -22.22 -9.55
C ALA A 185 -11.70 -23.74 -9.73
N PRO A 186 -11.49 -24.58 -8.70
CA PRO A 186 -11.63 -26.04 -8.84
C PRO A 186 -13.04 -26.50 -9.20
N LEU A 187 -14.06 -25.69 -8.93
CA LEU A 187 -15.47 -26.04 -9.14
C LEU A 187 -15.94 -25.79 -10.59
N LEU A 188 -15.10 -25.22 -11.45
CA LEU A 188 -15.41 -25.00 -12.88
C LEU A 188 -15.76 -26.30 -13.62
N ALA A 189 -15.21 -27.45 -13.21
CA ALA A 189 -15.52 -28.74 -13.78
C ALA A 189 -16.93 -29.23 -13.43
N GLU A 190 -17.47 -28.82 -12.28
CA GLU A 190 -18.77 -29.24 -11.76
C GLU A 190 -19.90 -28.23 -12.07
N ALA A 191 -19.53 -26.96 -12.27
CA ALA A 191 -20.43 -25.85 -12.53
C ALA A 191 -20.00 -25.09 -13.80
N PRO A 192 -20.37 -25.57 -15.00
CA PRO A 192 -19.91 -25.01 -16.28
C PRO A 192 -20.42 -23.58 -16.56
N ASN A 193 -21.44 -23.12 -15.84
CA ASN A 193 -21.95 -21.74 -15.88
C ASN A 193 -21.23 -20.78 -14.91
N LEU A 194 -20.18 -21.25 -14.23
CA LEU A 194 -19.36 -20.43 -13.33
C LEU A 194 -18.27 -19.68 -14.10
N VAL A 195 -18.03 -18.41 -13.74
CA VAL A 195 -16.92 -17.59 -14.21
C VAL A 195 -16.24 -16.99 -12.98
N VAL A 196 -14.93 -17.21 -12.82
CA VAL A 196 -14.14 -16.67 -11.71
C VAL A 196 -13.25 -15.55 -12.21
N LEU A 197 -13.36 -14.35 -11.62
CA LEU A 197 -12.55 -13.19 -11.97
C LEU A 197 -11.42 -13.02 -10.96
N ARG A 198 -10.22 -12.67 -11.44
CA ARG A 198 -9.03 -12.39 -10.63
C ARG A 198 -8.26 -11.18 -11.13
N THR A 199 -7.46 -10.58 -10.27
CA THR A 199 -6.71 -9.36 -10.59
C THR A 199 -5.36 -9.34 -9.89
N LEU A 200 -4.37 -8.73 -10.53
CA LEU A 200 -3.07 -8.46 -9.90
C LEU A 200 -3.05 -7.10 -9.15
N SER A 201 -4.21 -6.44 -9.03
CA SER A 201 -4.31 -5.11 -8.40
C SER A 201 -4.24 -5.15 -6.87
N LYS A 202 -4.45 -6.32 -6.24
CA LYS A 202 -4.55 -6.46 -4.77
C LYS A 202 -3.29 -7.11 -4.21
N ALA A 203 -3.26 -8.37 -3.85
CA ALA A 203 -2.11 -9.04 -3.23
C ALA A 203 -0.79 -8.81 -3.99
N PHE A 204 -0.81 -8.82 -5.30
CA PHE A 204 0.39 -8.58 -6.12
C PHE A 204 0.89 -7.13 -6.14
N GLY A 205 0.09 -6.14 -5.72
CA GLY A 205 0.50 -4.73 -5.68
C GLY A 205 0.65 -4.07 -7.06
N PHE A 206 0.04 -4.61 -8.10
CA PHE A 206 0.16 -4.11 -9.48
C PHE A 206 -1.11 -3.41 -10.01
N ALA A 207 -1.80 -2.66 -9.16
CA ALA A 207 -3.03 -1.95 -9.54
C ALA A 207 -2.88 -1.06 -10.79
N SER A 208 -1.72 -0.42 -10.97
CA SER A 208 -1.44 0.46 -12.10
C SER A 208 -1.16 -0.27 -13.42
N LEU A 209 -0.81 -1.55 -13.38
CA LEU A 209 -0.60 -2.34 -14.59
C LEU A 209 -1.89 -2.70 -15.31
N ARG A 210 -3.03 -2.63 -14.61
CA ARG A 210 -4.34 -2.98 -15.17
C ARG A 210 -4.35 -4.38 -15.77
N VAL A 211 -4.02 -5.40 -14.98
CA VAL A 211 -4.05 -6.80 -15.42
C VAL A 211 -4.98 -7.62 -14.53
N GLY A 212 -5.85 -8.37 -15.17
CA GLY A 212 -6.72 -9.37 -14.57
C GLY A 212 -7.00 -10.51 -15.55
N TYR A 213 -7.64 -11.55 -15.06
CA TYR A 213 -8.05 -12.68 -15.88
C TYR A 213 -9.34 -13.32 -15.36
N ALA A 214 -10.10 -13.93 -16.26
CA ALA A 214 -11.26 -14.75 -15.96
C ALA A 214 -10.91 -16.21 -16.17
N LEU A 215 -11.49 -17.07 -15.33
CA LEU A 215 -11.44 -18.53 -15.44
C LEU A 215 -12.86 -19.02 -15.71
N ALA A 216 -13.04 -19.87 -16.70
CA ALA A 216 -14.36 -20.42 -17.07
C ALA A 216 -14.22 -21.76 -17.79
N ALA A 217 -15.32 -22.48 -17.96
CA ALA A 217 -15.37 -23.63 -18.86
C ALA A 217 -14.97 -23.20 -20.29
N PRO A 218 -14.28 -24.04 -21.09
CA PRO A 218 -13.75 -23.66 -22.40
C PRO A 218 -14.78 -23.00 -23.34
N GLU A 219 -16.02 -23.49 -23.36
CA GLU A 219 -17.07 -22.91 -24.17
C GLU A 219 -17.45 -21.49 -23.71
N VAL A 220 -17.52 -21.27 -22.40
CA VAL A 220 -17.80 -19.94 -21.82
C VAL A 220 -16.62 -19.00 -22.05
N ALA A 221 -15.39 -19.48 -21.86
CA ALA A 221 -14.16 -18.73 -22.14
C ALA A 221 -14.10 -18.27 -23.60
N ALA A 222 -14.49 -19.11 -24.55
CA ALA A 222 -14.57 -18.75 -25.96
C ALA A 222 -15.57 -17.62 -26.22
N HIS A 223 -16.73 -17.62 -25.55
CA HIS A 223 -17.72 -16.53 -25.64
C HIS A 223 -17.21 -15.21 -25.06
N LEU A 224 -16.47 -15.25 -23.96
CA LEU A 224 -15.82 -14.06 -23.36
C LEU A 224 -14.72 -13.52 -24.29
N GLU A 225 -13.89 -14.40 -24.84
CA GLU A 225 -12.79 -14.05 -25.74
C GLU A 225 -13.28 -13.30 -26.99
N LEU A 226 -14.40 -13.73 -27.58
CA LEU A 226 -15.03 -13.06 -28.72
C LEU A 226 -15.52 -11.62 -28.43
N ARG A 227 -15.71 -11.26 -27.17
CA ARG A 227 -16.24 -9.96 -26.74
C ARG A 227 -15.20 -9.09 -26.03
N ARG A 228 -14.05 -9.67 -25.75
CA ARG A 228 -12.88 -8.97 -25.21
C ARG A 228 -12.34 -7.97 -26.26
N ALA A 229 -11.79 -6.84 -25.81
CA ALA A 229 -11.02 -5.98 -26.69
C ALA A 229 -9.81 -6.74 -27.28
N PRO A 230 -9.42 -6.50 -28.56
CA PRO A 230 -8.35 -7.27 -29.20
C PRO A 230 -7.01 -7.21 -28.48
N ALA A 231 -6.66 -6.05 -27.88
CA ALA A 231 -5.39 -5.83 -27.17
C ALA A 231 -5.65 -5.04 -25.87
N PRO A 232 -6.30 -5.63 -24.85
CA PRO A 232 -6.71 -4.89 -23.66
C PRO A 232 -5.52 -4.54 -22.73
N ILE A 233 -4.44 -5.32 -22.78
CA ILE A 233 -3.30 -5.18 -21.87
C ILE A 233 -2.06 -4.78 -22.67
N ALA A 234 -1.33 -3.75 -22.19
CA ALA A 234 -0.06 -3.35 -22.80
C ALA A 234 1.01 -4.46 -22.68
N GLY A 235 1.84 -4.62 -23.70
CA GLY A 235 2.87 -5.66 -23.74
C GLY A 235 3.77 -5.71 -22.50
N PRO A 236 4.33 -4.59 -22.02
CA PRO A 236 5.10 -4.56 -20.77
C PRO A 236 4.32 -5.06 -19.56
N ALA A 237 3.05 -4.65 -19.41
CA ALA A 237 2.19 -5.06 -18.31
C ALA A 237 1.92 -6.59 -18.34
N ALA A 238 1.66 -7.14 -19.53
CA ALA A 238 1.43 -8.57 -19.70
C ALA A 238 2.66 -9.41 -19.30
N ARG A 239 3.88 -8.98 -19.67
CA ARG A 239 5.13 -9.66 -19.30
C ARG A 239 5.39 -9.60 -17.80
N ILE A 240 5.25 -8.43 -17.17
CA ILE A 240 5.40 -8.26 -15.73
C ILE A 240 4.41 -9.15 -15.00
N ALA A 241 3.16 -9.17 -15.43
CA ALA A 241 2.10 -9.98 -14.83
C ALA A 241 2.37 -11.49 -14.97
N ALA A 242 2.82 -11.94 -16.14
CA ALA A 242 3.17 -13.34 -16.36
C ALA A 242 4.32 -13.81 -15.45
N ALA A 243 5.35 -12.98 -15.29
CA ALA A 243 6.46 -13.28 -14.37
C ALA A 243 6.00 -13.32 -12.91
N ALA A 244 5.17 -12.36 -12.50
CA ALA A 244 4.63 -12.30 -11.13
C ALA A 244 3.74 -13.50 -10.78
N LEU A 245 2.95 -14.00 -11.74
CA LEU A 245 2.12 -15.20 -11.54
C LEU A 245 2.94 -16.49 -11.46
N ARG A 246 4.09 -16.56 -12.14
CA ARG A 246 5.01 -17.72 -12.05
C ARG A 246 5.75 -17.76 -10.72
N GLU A 247 6.07 -16.60 -10.15
CA GLU A 247 6.81 -16.49 -8.90
C GLU A 247 6.17 -15.40 -8.02
N PRO A 248 5.05 -15.70 -7.34
CA PRO A 248 4.36 -14.73 -6.48
C PRO A 248 5.26 -14.23 -5.34
N ARG A 249 5.32 -12.91 -5.14
CA ARG A 249 6.12 -12.26 -4.08
C ARG A 249 5.25 -11.23 -3.37
N PHE A 250 4.49 -11.68 -2.39
CA PHE A 250 3.67 -10.84 -1.51
C PHE A 250 3.57 -11.48 -0.12
N ASP A 251 3.38 -10.67 0.91
CA ASP A 251 3.19 -11.13 2.30
C ASP A 251 1.73 -10.97 2.72
N VAL A 252 0.90 -11.91 2.31
CA VAL A 252 -0.51 -11.95 2.74
C VAL A 252 -0.63 -12.27 4.22
N ALA A 253 0.27 -13.06 4.82
CA ALA A 253 0.19 -13.42 6.22
C ALA A 253 0.42 -12.20 7.12
N GLY A 254 1.40 -11.36 6.79
CA GLY A 254 1.63 -10.08 7.47
C GLY A 254 0.44 -9.12 7.33
N ASP A 255 -0.09 -8.98 6.10
CA ASP A 255 -1.27 -8.16 5.85
C ASP A 255 -2.50 -8.64 6.65
N VAL A 256 -2.74 -9.96 6.74
CA VAL A 256 -3.84 -10.56 7.50
C VAL A 256 -3.66 -10.31 9.00
N ALA A 257 -2.45 -10.50 9.54
CA ALA A 257 -2.17 -10.24 10.96
C ALA A 257 -2.40 -8.76 11.30
N GLU A 258 -1.98 -7.85 10.42
CA GLU A 258 -2.20 -6.41 10.60
C GLU A 258 -3.68 -6.03 10.49
N ARG A 259 -4.42 -6.64 9.56
CA ARG A 259 -5.88 -6.48 9.46
C ARG A 259 -6.57 -6.85 10.76
N ASP A 260 -6.22 -8.01 11.31
CA ASP A 260 -6.84 -8.51 12.53
C ASP A 260 -6.47 -7.61 13.72
N ARG A 261 -5.23 -7.12 13.80
CA ARG A 261 -4.80 -6.12 14.80
C ARG A 261 -5.63 -4.83 14.72
N VAL A 262 -5.80 -4.28 13.53
CA VAL A 262 -6.58 -3.05 13.32
C VAL A 262 -8.05 -3.26 13.69
N ARG A 263 -8.62 -4.38 13.26
CA ARG A 263 -9.99 -4.74 13.58
C ARG A 263 -10.20 -4.90 15.10
N ASP A 264 -9.31 -5.62 15.77
CA ASP A 264 -9.43 -5.86 17.22
C ASP A 264 -9.29 -4.56 18.02
N ALA A 265 -8.42 -3.64 17.62
CA ALA A 265 -8.30 -2.33 18.24
C ALA A 265 -9.61 -1.51 18.11
N LEU A 266 -10.26 -1.53 16.94
CA LEU A 266 -11.54 -0.85 16.72
C LEU A 266 -12.69 -1.50 17.50
N LEU A 267 -12.75 -2.83 17.56
CA LEU A 267 -13.69 -3.57 18.41
C LEU A 267 -13.50 -3.21 19.89
N GLY A 268 -12.25 -3.05 20.33
CA GLY A 268 -11.90 -2.68 21.71
C GLY A 268 -12.46 -1.34 22.18
N VAL A 269 -12.73 -0.41 21.25
CA VAL A 269 -13.35 0.89 21.53
C VAL A 269 -14.82 0.96 21.13
N GLY A 270 -15.42 -0.18 20.77
CA GLY A 270 -16.86 -0.32 20.58
C GLY A 270 -17.38 -0.12 19.16
N TYR A 271 -16.52 -0.04 18.13
CA TYR A 271 -16.98 -0.03 16.74
C TYR A 271 -17.50 -1.41 16.31
N ASP A 272 -18.53 -1.45 15.48
CA ASP A 272 -19.01 -2.68 14.83
C ASP A 272 -18.15 -2.99 13.60
N CYS A 273 -17.24 -3.95 13.75
CA CYS A 273 -16.32 -4.40 12.72
C CYS A 273 -16.48 -5.90 12.46
N PRO A 274 -17.31 -6.31 11.49
CA PRO A 274 -17.48 -7.72 11.12
C PRO A 274 -16.15 -8.39 10.74
N ALA A 275 -16.11 -9.71 10.76
CA ALA A 275 -14.98 -10.47 10.24
C ALA A 275 -14.79 -10.15 8.75
N THR A 276 -13.55 -9.98 8.34
CA THR A 276 -13.19 -9.63 6.95
C THR A 276 -12.10 -10.55 6.43
N PHE A 277 -12.17 -10.87 5.14
CA PHE A 277 -11.26 -11.76 4.42
C PHE A 277 -10.56 -11.03 3.27
N THR A 278 -10.27 -9.75 3.48
CA THR A 278 -9.71 -8.83 2.48
C THR A 278 -8.49 -8.09 3.05
N ASN A 279 -7.97 -7.11 2.32
CA ASN A 279 -6.93 -6.19 2.78
C ASN A 279 -7.50 -4.88 3.36
N PHE A 280 -8.69 -4.94 3.94
CA PHE A 280 -9.35 -3.79 4.57
C PHE A 280 -10.23 -4.22 5.74
N VAL A 281 -10.61 -3.26 6.57
CA VAL A 281 -11.61 -3.40 7.64
C VAL A 281 -12.87 -2.64 7.24
N TRP A 282 -14.03 -3.24 7.47
CA TRP A 282 -15.34 -2.61 7.35
C TRP A 282 -15.80 -2.15 8.74
N VAL A 283 -16.13 -0.87 8.88
CA VAL A 283 -16.65 -0.27 10.11
C VAL A 283 -18.08 0.19 9.84
N ARG A 284 -19.05 -0.47 10.45
CA ARG A 284 -20.45 -0.04 10.40
C ARG A 284 -20.66 1.13 11.34
N SER A 285 -21.28 2.19 10.86
CA SER A 285 -21.58 3.37 11.67
C SER A 285 -22.55 4.29 10.95
N ASP A 286 -23.48 4.86 11.72
CA ASP A 286 -24.35 5.95 11.26
C ASP A 286 -23.72 7.34 11.51
N GLU A 287 -22.55 7.39 12.17
CA GLU A 287 -21.80 8.63 12.37
C GLU A 287 -21.02 9.04 11.11
N PRO A 288 -20.79 10.33 10.88
CA PRO A 288 -20.05 10.83 9.74
C PRO A 288 -18.53 10.65 9.91
N LEU A 289 -18.10 9.41 10.18
CA LEU A 289 -16.69 9.08 10.46
C LEU A 289 -15.78 9.46 9.28
N GLY A 290 -16.26 9.30 8.05
CA GLY A 290 -15.48 9.60 6.85
C GLY A 290 -15.16 11.08 6.69
N GLU A 291 -16.08 11.96 7.08
CA GLU A 291 -15.91 13.42 7.10
C GLU A 291 -14.89 13.83 8.15
N ARG A 292 -15.05 13.36 9.38
CA ARG A 292 -14.15 13.62 10.51
C ARG A 292 -12.72 13.19 10.24
N LEU A 293 -12.54 12.06 9.55
CA LEU A 293 -11.22 11.56 9.14
C LEU A 293 -10.62 12.42 8.03
N GLU A 294 -11.44 12.83 7.03
CA GLU A 294 -10.97 13.67 5.91
C GLU A 294 -10.48 15.03 6.37
N GLU A 295 -11.10 15.66 7.39
CA GLU A 295 -10.64 16.89 8.03
C GLU A 295 -9.21 16.79 8.57
N GLN A 296 -8.80 15.58 8.95
CA GLN A 296 -7.44 15.26 9.42
C GLN A 296 -6.52 14.75 8.30
N GLY A 297 -6.95 14.83 7.04
CA GLY A 297 -6.21 14.30 5.89
C GLY A 297 -6.24 12.78 5.75
N LEU A 298 -7.18 12.08 6.41
CA LEU A 298 -7.29 10.61 6.37
C LEU A 298 -8.47 10.22 5.47
N VAL A 299 -8.17 9.83 4.23
CA VAL A 299 -9.20 9.54 3.24
C VAL A 299 -9.57 8.06 3.27
N VAL A 300 -10.78 7.75 3.70
CA VAL A 300 -11.39 6.42 3.72
C VAL A 300 -12.50 6.32 2.66
N ARG A 301 -12.92 5.10 2.31
CA ARG A 301 -14.07 4.92 1.42
C ARG A 301 -15.37 4.96 2.21
N ARG A 302 -16.27 5.87 1.86
CA ARG A 302 -17.56 6.11 2.51
C ARG A 302 -18.66 5.32 1.82
N PHE A 303 -19.59 4.82 2.62
CA PHE A 303 -20.83 4.15 2.22
C PHE A 303 -21.97 4.64 3.11
N ALA A 304 -23.20 4.34 2.74
CA ALA A 304 -24.36 4.72 3.54
C ALA A 304 -24.35 4.05 4.93
N GLU A 305 -23.82 2.83 5.02
CA GLU A 305 -23.82 2.00 6.21
C GLU A 305 -22.51 2.08 7.02
N GLY A 306 -21.56 2.94 6.61
CA GLY A 306 -20.28 3.06 7.31
C GLY A 306 -19.09 3.39 6.43
N ILE A 307 -17.89 3.01 6.87
CA ILE A 307 -16.64 3.29 6.17
C ILE A 307 -15.82 2.01 5.97
N ARG A 308 -15.06 1.97 4.88
CA ARG A 308 -14.06 0.95 4.60
C ARG A 308 -12.67 1.56 4.71
N ILE A 309 -11.84 0.95 5.56
CA ILE A 309 -10.46 1.36 5.83
C ILE A 309 -9.53 0.35 5.20
N THR A 310 -8.85 0.72 4.12
CA THR A 310 -7.81 -0.12 3.49
C THR A 310 -6.57 -0.15 4.38
N LEU A 311 -6.00 -1.34 4.57
CA LEU A 311 -4.78 -1.48 5.34
C LEU A 311 -3.59 -0.82 4.63
N ARG A 312 -2.78 -0.19 5.43
CA ARG A 312 -1.49 0.37 5.08
C ARG A 312 -0.40 -0.23 5.96
N ARG A 313 0.77 0.39 6.05
CA ARG A 313 1.81 -0.02 7.01
C ARG A 313 1.28 0.11 8.44
N PRO A 314 1.71 -0.74 9.39
CA PRO A 314 1.24 -0.70 10.77
C PRO A 314 1.27 0.69 11.40
N THR A 315 2.36 1.43 11.21
CA THR A 315 2.53 2.80 11.72
C THR A 315 1.54 3.80 11.10
N GLU A 316 1.18 3.66 9.84
CA GLU A 316 0.14 4.47 9.20
C GLU A 316 -1.26 4.06 9.70
N ASN A 317 -1.50 2.76 9.91
CA ASN A 317 -2.76 2.28 10.48
C ASN A 317 -2.97 2.78 11.91
N ASP A 318 -1.90 2.96 12.68
CA ASP A 318 -1.95 3.58 14.01
C ASP A 318 -2.48 5.02 13.97
N VAL A 319 -2.27 5.75 12.87
CA VAL A 319 -2.82 7.10 12.70
C VAL A 319 -4.34 7.06 12.66
N VAL A 320 -4.91 6.23 11.79
CA VAL A 320 -6.36 6.13 11.66
C VAL A 320 -7.00 5.53 12.92
N LEU A 321 -6.32 4.60 13.61
CA LEU A 321 -6.79 4.07 14.89
C LEU A 321 -6.90 5.15 15.95
N ARG A 322 -5.86 5.98 16.15
CA ARG A 322 -5.90 7.10 17.11
C ARG A 322 -6.94 8.14 16.73
N ALA A 323 -7.10 8.45 15.45
CA ALA A 323 -8.13 9.37 14.98
C ALA A 323 -9.55 8.86 15.26
N LEU A 324 -9.73 7.54 15.39
CA LEU A 324 -10.97 6.87 15.80
C LEU A 324 -11.05 6.60 17.30
N GLY A 325 -10.08 7.07 18.11
CA GLY A 325 -10.06 6.90 19.56
C GLY A 325 -9.61 5.52 20.04
N ALA A 326 -9.03 4.70 19.14
CA ALA A 326 -8.46 3.41 19.50
C ALA A 326 -6.98 3.56 19.85
N GLU A 327 -6.54 2.93 20.95
CA GLU A 327 -5.11 2.80 21.25
C GLU A 327 -4.55 1.61 20.48
N PRO A 328 -3.64 1.85 19.53
CA PRO A 328 -2.99 0.75 18.83
C PRO A 328 -2.13 -0.04 19.81
N GLY A 329 -2.20 -1.36 19.75
CA GLY A 329 -1.21 -2.22 20.41
C GLY A 329 0.20 -1.97 19.82
N PRO A 330 1.26 -2.52 20.43
CA PRO A 330 2.60 -2.39 19.88
C PRO A 330 2.60 -2.88 18.42
N PRO A 331 3.20 -2.10 17.50
CA PRO A 331 3.30 -2.53 16.11
C PRO A 331 4.08 -3.85 16.01
N PRO A 332 3.75 -4.73 15.07
CA PRO A 332 4.58 -5.90 14.82
C PRO A 332 5.97 -5.41 14.36
N GLY A 333 7.05 -5.95 14.95
CA GLY A 333 8.41 -5.56 14.63
C GLY A 333 8.91 -4.33 15.41
N ARG A 334 10.04 -3.76 14.95
CA ARG A 334 10.69 -2.60 15.56
C ARG A 334 10.31 -1.31 14.82
N GLY A 335 9.03 -0.98 14.87
CA GLY A 335 8.47 0.22 14.24
C GLY A 335 8.14 1.32 15.24
N ALA A 336 8.07 2.57 14.76
CA ALA A 336 7.62 3.73 15.52
C ALA A 336 6.82 4.69 14.66
N TYR A 337 5.92 5.41 15.30
CA TYR A 337 5.20 6.53 14.72
C TYR A 337 5.31 7.75 15.62
N VAL A 338 5.78 8.87 15.06
CA VAL A 338 5.87 10.16 15.75
C VAL A 338 5.02 11.18 15.00
N ALA A 339 4.11 11.83 15.70
CA ALA A 339 3.40 13.01 15.22
C ALA A 339 3.63 14.16 16.21
N ARG A 340 4.00 15.31 15.69
CA ARG A 340 4.25 16.52 16.48
C ARG A 340 3.67 17.73 15.77
N THR A 341 2.98 18.57 16.52
CA THR A 341 2.47 19.85 16.02
C THR A 341 2.80 20.91 17.07
N THR A 342 3.46 21.96 16.65
CA THR A 342 3.74 23.18 17.40
C THR A 342 3.11 24.37 16.69
N THR A 343 3.35 25.58 17.16
CA THR A 343 2.96 26.81 16.43
C THR A 343 3.84 27.06 15.21
N GLU A 344 5.03 26.43 15.12
CA GLU A 344 6.05 26.66 14.11
C GLU A 344 6.13 25.51 13.10
N THR A 345 5.91 24.27 13.56
CA THR A 345 6.05 23.07 12.73
C THR A 345 4.92 22.09 12.94
N ALA A 346 4.58 21.34 11.89
CA ALA A 346 3.73 20.16 11.97
C ALA A 346 4.41 19.01 11.19
N LEU A 347 4.64 17.89 11.85
CA LEU A 347 5.28 16.74 11.23
C LEU A 347 4.67 15.42 11.66
N ARG A 348 4.84 14.42 10.81
CA ARG A 348 4.61 13.02 11.11
C ARG A 348 5.74 12.17 10.51
N LEU A 349 6.12 11.14 11.24
CA LEU A 349 7.18 10.22 10.89
C LEU A 349 6.74 8.80 11.18
N SER A 350 6.96 7.90 10.24
CA SER A 350 6.84 6.46 10.39
C SER A 350 8.21 5.84 10.12
N LEU A 351 8.71 5.07 11.05
CA LEU A 351 10.04 4.43 11.00
C LEU A 351 9.89 2.92 11.26
N ASP A 352 10.55 2.10 10.43
CA ASP A 352 10.70 0.67 10.66
C ASP A 352 12.19 0.31 10.55
N LEU A 353 12.75 -0.21 11.65
CA LEU A 353 14.17 -0.60 11.73
C LEU A 353 14.45 -1.93 11.02
N ASP A 354 13.43 -2.75 10.79
CA ASP A 354 13.50 -4.03 10.06
C ASP A 354 13.11 -3.87 8.58
N GLY A 355 13.21 -2.63 8.08
CA GLY A 355 12.86 -2.26 6.72
C GLY A 355 13.83 -2.75 5.65
N SER A 356 13.62 -2.25 4.44
CA SER A 356 14.42 -2.57 3.23
C SER A 356 15.09 -1.34 2.61
N GLY A 357 15.03 -0.19 3.26
CA GLY A 357 15.55 1.09 2.76
C GLY A 357 14.56 1.81 1.84
N ARG A 358 13.26 1.59 2.01
CA ARG A 358 12.22 2.36 1.30
C ARG A 358 12.02 3.70 2.01
N VAL A 359 12.30 4.77 1.30
CA VAL A 359 12.32 6.11 1.89
C VAL A 359 11.42 7.06 1.13
N ARG A 360 10.61 7.81 1.87
CA ARG A 360 9.83 8.94 1.39
C ARG A 360 9.96 10.07 2.40
N VAL A 361 10.62 11.14 2.00
CA VAL A 361 10.82 12.34 2.83
C VAL A 361 10.31 13.57 2.09
N ALA A 362 9.57 14.43 2.79
CA ALA A 362 9.04 15.69 2.27
C ALA A 362 9.02 16.71 3.42
N THR A 363 10.10 17.49 3.59
CA THR A 363 10.21 18.57 4.60
C THR A 363 9.99 19.95 4.00
N GLY A 364 10.04 20.07 2.68
CA GLY A 364 10.07 21.35 1.98
C GLY A 364 11.48 21.92 1.80
N ILE A 365 12.51 21.26 2.36
CA ILE A 365 13.92 21.62 2.23
C ILE A 365 14.64 20.53 1.43
N GLY A 366 14.79 20.72 0.11
CA GLY A 366 15.21 19.64 -0.80
C GLY A 366 16.53 18.97 -0.44
N PHE A 367 17.52 19.72 0.07
CA PHE A 367 18.80 19.12 0.47
C PHE A 367 18.68 18.30 1.78
N LEU A 368 17.84 18.72 2.73
CA LEU A 368 17.54 17.93 3.91
C LEU A 368 16.81 16.62 3.54
N ASP A 369 15.84 16.69 2.62
CA ASP A 369 15.12 15.51 2.11
C ASP A 369 16.10 14.50 1.50
N HIS A 370 17.08 14.98 0.75
CA HIS A 370 18.14 14.17 0.16
C HIS A 370 19.00 13.50 1.23
N LEU A 371 19.48 14.24 2.22
CA LEU A 371 20.34 13.73 3.30
C LEU A 371 19.61 12.67 4.16
N LEU A 372 18.36 12.91 4.53
CA LEU A 372 17.55 11.95 5.27
C LEU A 372 17.24 10.68 4.46
N THR A 373 17.06 10.84 3.15
CA THR A 373 16.91 9.70 2.24
C THR A 373 18.18 8.83 2.24
N LEU A 374 19.37 9.44 2.17
CA LEU A 374 20.63 8.71 2.23
C LEU A 374 20.80 8.00 3.58
N LEU A 375 20.52 8.67 4.69
CA LEU A 375 20.63 8.08 6.03
C LEU A 375 19.76 6.83 6.13
N ALA A 376 18.47 6.95 5.86
CA ALA A 376 17.52 5.86 6.01
C ALA A 376 17.79 4.71 5.03
N PHE A 377 18.14 5.02 3.77
CA PHE A 377 18.50 4.02 2.77
C PHE A 377 19.73 3.20 3.21
N HIS A 378 20.82 3.86 3.65
CA HIS A 378 22.03 3.18 4.10
C HIS A 378 21.86 2.47 5.45
N ALA A 379 20.91 2.92 6.28
CA ALA A 379 20.51 2.20 7.50
C ALA A 379 19.63 0.96 7.18
N ALA A 380 19.13 0.82 5.96
CA ALA A 380 18.10 -0.13 5.53
C ALA A 380 16.78 0.04 6.31
N PHE A 381 16.52 1.24 6.84
CA PHE A 381 15.25 1.58 7.48
C PHE A 381 14.19 1.90 6.43
N ASP A 382 12.94 1.52 6.67
CA ASP A 382 11.82 2.10 5.95
C ASP A 382 11.41 3.38 6.68
N LEU A 383 11.44 4.52 5.98
CA LEU A 383 11.12 5.84 6.54
C LEU A 383 10.10 6.55 5.67
N GLU A 384 8.99 6.95 6.27
CA GLU A 384 8.08 7.95 5.71
C GLU A 384 8.05 9.15 6.65
N LEU A 385 8.46 10.32 6.16
CA LEU A 385 8.51 11.56 6.91
C LEU A 385 7.92 12.70 6.11
N VAL A 386 6.96 13.39 6.68
CA VAL A 386 6.37 14.60 6.12
C VAL A 386 6.41 15.68 7.20
N ALA A 387 7.01 16.81 6.89
CA ALA A 387 7.05 17.95 7.78
C ALA A 387 6.62 19.24 7.04
N GLY A 388 5.99 20.13 7.75
CA GLY A 388 5.73 21.51 7.36
C GLY A 388 6.17 22.42 8.46
N GLY A 389 6.87 23.50 8.13
CA GLY A 389 7.28 24.52 9.08
C GLY A 389 7.18 25.91 8.47
N ASP A 390 7.51 26.88 9.25
CA ASP A 390 7.50 28.31 8.95
C ASP A 390 8.72 28.72 8.08
N LEU A 391 8.90 28.02 6.92
CA LEU A 391 10.03 28.21 6.00
C LEU A 391 10.14 29.62 5.41
N ASP A 392 9.11 30.42 5.52
CA ASP A 392 9.09 31.86 5.22
C ASP A 392 9.80 32.70 6.29
N VAL A 393 10.04 32.15 7.48
CA VAL A 393 10.92 32.71 8.51
C VAL A 393 12.37 32.25 8.24
N ASP A 394 12.62 30.96 8.43
CA ASP A 394 13.84 30.27 8.03
C ASP A 394 13.65 28.73 8.12
N GLU A 395 14.71 27.95 7.86
CA GLU A 395 14.66 26.50 7.92
C GLU A 395 14.96 25.90 9.32
N HIS A 396 15.32 26.71 10.30
CA HIS A 396 15.84 26.27 11.62
C HIS A 396 14.87 25.33 12.34
N HIS A 397 13.63 25.78 12.59
CA HIS A 397 12.66 25.02 13.34
C HIS A 397 12.31 23.70 12.65
N THR A 398 12.19 23.71 11.32
CA THR A 398 11.92 22.50 10.54
C THR A 398 13.05 21.49 10.64
N VAL A 399 14.31 21.92 10.49
CA VAL A 399 15.48 21.05 10.56
C VAL A 399 15.62 20.43 11.96
N GLU A 400 15.50 21.25 13.01
CA GLU A 400 15.59 20.79 14.39
C GLU A 400 14.51 19.78 14.75
N ASP A 401 13.23 20.11 14.48
CA ASP A 401 12.10 19.29 14.84
C ASP A 401 12.06 17.96 14.06
N VAL A 402 12.49 17.96 12.81
CA VAL A 402 12.58 16.76 11.98
C VAL A 402 13.60 15.77 12.54
N LEU A 403 14.81 16.24 12.87
CA LEU A 403 15.86 15.38 13.43
C LEU A 403 15.54 14.94 14.88
N ALA A 404 14.89 15.80 15.67
CA ALA A 404 14.36 15.42 16.97
C ALA A 404 13.32 14.31 16.86
N ALA A 405 12.35 14.44 15.94
CA ALA A 405 11.32 13.41 15.71
C ALA A 405 11.92 12.08 15.19
N LEU A 406 12.95 12.14 14.36
CA LEU A 406 13.66 10.93 13.92
C LEU A 406 14.37 10.24 15.10
N GLY A 407 14.94 11.01 16.02
CA GLY A 407 15.51 10.50 17.27
C GLY A 407 14.47 9.84 18.17
N ASP A 408 13.32 10.51 18.39
CA ASP A 408 12.20 9.95 19.14
C ASP A 408 11.70 8.64 18.51
N GLY A 409 11.56 8.61 17.18
CA GLY A 409 11.17 7.41 16.43
C GLY A 409 12.15 6.27 16.65
N LEU A 410 13.46 6.54 16.59
CA LEU A 410 14.49 5.52 16.87
C LEU A 410 14.40 5.00 18.31
N ALA A 411 14.22 5.88 19.29
CA ALA A 411 14.06 5.48 20.70
C ALA A 411 12.84 4.59 20.93
N GLN A 412 11.70 4.96 20.33
CA GLN A 412 10.45 4.18 20.41
C GLN A 412 10.61 2.81 19.75
N ALA A 413 11.17 2.76 18.54
CA ALA A 413 11.34 1.51 17.79
C ALA A 413 12.33 0.54 18.47
N LEU A 414 13.34 1.07 19.17
CA LEU A 414 14.30 0.27 19.93
C LEU A 414 13.71 -0.27 21.26
N GLY A 415 12.69 0.37 21.81
CA GLY A 415 12.06 -0.04 23.07
C GLY A 415 13.07 -0.28 24.21
N ALA A 416 13.11 -1.51 24.73
CA ALA A 416 14.02 -1.91 25.80
C ALA A 416 15.50 -2.04 25.36
N ARG A 417 15.78 -1.98 24.06
CA ARG A 417 17.11 -2.18 23.45
C ARG A 417 17.72 -3.55 23.72
N GLU A 418 16.88 -4.53 23.99
CA GLU A 418 17.29 -5.91 24.14
C GLU A 418 17.55 -6.57 22.78
N GLY A 419 18.52 -7.46 22.73
CA GLY A 419 18.82 -8.24 21.53
C GLY A 419 19.40 -7.48 20.36
N VAL A 420 19.87 -6.22 20.54
CA VAL A 420 20.57 -5.44 19.50
C VAL A 420 22.10 -5.53 19.65
N ALA A 421 22.81 -5.30 18.54
CA ALA A 421 24.28 -5.29 18.54
C ALA A 421 24.86 -4.15 19.40
N ARG A 422 24.08 -3.07 19.61
CA ARG A 422 24.38 -1.89 20.41
C ARG A 422 25.38 -0.93 19.77
N TYR A 423 26.52 -1.43 19.29
CA TYR A 423 27.56 -0.62 18.67
C TYR A 423 27.54 -0.73 17.16
N GLY A 424 27.76 0.38 16.49
CA GLY A 424 27.99 0.42 15.06
C GLY A 424 28.97 1.52 14.69
N SER A 425 29.81 1.27 13.69
CA SER A 425 30.73 2.26 13.16
C SER A 425 30.95 2.06 11.67
N ALA A 426 31.09 3.16 10.94
CA ALA A 426 31.33 3.10 9.50
C ALA A 426 32.22 4.29 9.07
N THR A 427 33.09 4.02 8.11
CA THR A 427 33.79 5.06 7.36
C THR A 427 33.38 4.97 5.91
N VAL A 428 32.83 6.06 5.38
CA VAL A 428 32.26 6.12 4.02
C VAL A 428 32.98 7.20 3.21
N PRO A 429 33.56 6.87 2.06
CA PRO A 429 34.05 7.83 1.09
C PRO A 429 32.92 8.33 0.19
N MET A 430 32.98 9.57 -0.24
CA MET A 430 32.17 10.17 -1.29
C MET A 430 33.08 11.07 -2.13
N ASP A 431 33.52 10.56 -3.26
CA ASP A 431 34.54 11.18 -4.11
C ASP A 431 35.77 11.64 -3.29
N GLU A 432 36.03 12.94 -3.18
CA GLU A 432 37.15 13.50 -2.40
C GLU A 432 36.81 13.69 -0.91
N ALA A 433 35.52 13.50 -0.53
CA ALA A 433 35.10 13.59 0.87
C ALA A 433 35.12 12.22 1.55
N ARG A 434 35.23 12.24 2.88
CA ARG A 434 35.14 11.05 3.72
C ARG A 434 34.52 11.42 5.07
N ALA A 435 33.65 10.54 5.56
CA ALA A 435 33.12 10.66 6.90
C ALA A 435 33.26 9.37 7.68
N THR A 436 33.43 9.51 9.01
CA THR A 436 33.38 8.40 9.98
C THR A 436 32.26 8.66 10.97
N ALA A 437 31.40 7.65 11.20
CA ALA A 437 30.37 7.67 12.23
C ALA A 437 30.54 6.51 13.21
N ALA A 438 30.27 6.75 14.50
CA ALA A 438 30.19 5.72 15.55
C ALA A 438 28.96 5.96 16.42
N VAL A 439 28.24 4.87 16.72
CA VAL A 439 26.98 4.89 17.49
C VAL A 439 27.06 3.90 18.64
N ASP A 440 26.65 4.33 19.85
CA ASP A 440 26.38 3.47 21.00
C ASP A 440 24.92 3.68 21.43
N LEU A 441 24.08 2.65 21.30
CA LEU A 441 22.65 2.67 21.65
C LEU A 441 22.41 2.56 23.16
N VAL A 442 23.31 3.01 23.98
CA VAL A 442 23.14 3.15 25.43
C VAL A 442 22.26 4.36 25.76
N ARG A 443 21.48 4.28 26.84
CA ARG A 443 20.60 5.40 27.28
C ARG A 443 21.40 6.52 27.95
N ARG A 444 22.45 6.97 27.28
CA ARG A 444 23.28 8.15 27.68
C ARG A 444 23.44 9.05 26.46
N PRO A 445 22.55 10.05 26.32
CA PRO A 445 22.56 10.93 25.17
C PRO A 445 23.87 11.76 25.16
N HIS A 446 24.59 11.66 24.06
CA HIS A 446 25.80 12.46 23.80
C HIS A 446 26.04 12.55 22.30
N ALA A 447 26.51 13.69 21.86
CA ALA A 447 26.89 13.89 20.46
C ALA A 447 28.26 14.61 20.37
N GLU A 448 29.07 14.14 19.44
CA GLU A 448 30.31 14.81 19.03
C GLU A 448 30.26 14.90 17.50
N ILE A 449 29.95 16.09 16.99
CA ILE A 449 29.68 16.30 15.58
C ILE A 449 30.66 17.31 15.01
N ALA A 450 31.58 16.83 14.18
CA ALA A 450 32.64 17.62 13.55
C ALA A 450 32.53 17.54 12.02
N LEU A 451 31.70 18.40 11.42
CA LEU A 451 31.53 18.50 9.97
C LEU A 451 32.35 19.68 9.45
N ALA A 452 33.35 19.41 8.61
CA ALA A 452 34.26 20.42 8.09
C ALA A 452 33.70 21.07 6.82
N PHE A 453 32.76 22.02 6.96
CA PHE A 453 32.20 22.81 5.86
C PHE A 453 33.03 24.03 5.55
N GLY A 454 33.16 24.36 4.27
CA GLY A 454 33.85 25.54 3.76
C GLY A 454 32.89 26.67 3.35
N SER A 455 31.61 26.39 3.22
CA SER A 455 30.54 27.37 2.88
C SER A 455 29.41 27.34 3.91
N ASP A 456 28.57 28.37 3.88
CA ASP A 456 27.44 28.49 4.82
C ASP A 456 26.22 27.68 4.42
N ARG A 457 26.06 27.36 3.11
CA ARG A 457 24.83 26.76 2.57
C ARG A 457 25.10 25.81 1.40
N VAL A 458 24.26 24.77 1.29
CA VAL A 458 24.10 23.96 0.08
C VAL A 458 22.60 23.95 -0.29
N GLY A 459 22.27 24.39 -1.50
CA GLY A 459 20.89 24.60 -1.90
C GLY A 459 20.12 25.52 -0.95
N GLY A 460 18.95 25.08 -0.51
CA GLY A 460 18.13 25.83 0.45
C GLY A 460 18.47 25.59 1.93
N LEU A 461 19.54 24.84 2.29
CA LEU A 461 19.86 24.45 3.66
C LEU A 461 21.12 25.15 4.17
N ALA A 462 21.04 25.80 5.34
CA ALA A 462 22.19 26.32 6.06
C ALA A 462 22.95 25.15 6.73
N LEU A 463 24.22 24.98 6.37
CA LEU A 463 25.05 23.87 6.84
C LEU A 463 25.36 23.93 8.32
N THR A 464 25.33 25.14 8.90
CA THR A 464 25.51 25.35 10.35
C THR A 464 24.45 24.70 11.21
N LEU A 465 23.26 24.38 10.62
CA LEU A 465 22.18 23.69 11.32
C LEU A 465 22.41 22.18 11.44
N LEU A 466 23.20 21.56 10.55
CA LEU A 466 23.37 20.11 10.51
C LEU A 466 24.05 19.53 11.79
N PRO A 467 25.13 20.13 12.34
CA PRO A 467 25.68 19.66 13.61
C PRO A 467 24.63 19.71 14.73
N HIS A 468 23.95 20.84 14.89
CA HIS A 468 22.91 21.03 15.91
C HIS A 468 21.74 20.02 15.73
N ALA A 469 21.29 19.80 14.51
CA ALA A 469 20.22 18.84 14.20
C ALA A 469 20.63 17.39 14.56
N LEU A 470 21.86 16.98 14.26
CA LEU A 470 22.39 15.67 14.65
C LEU A 470 22.56 15.53 16.17
N GLU A 471 22.92 16.62 16.87
CA GLU A 471 22.89 16.65 18.33
C GLU A 471 21.48 16.43 18.88
N ARG A 472 20.47 17.11 18.31
CA ARG A 472 19.07 16.92 18.68
C ARG A 472 18.60 15.48 18.42
N PHE A 473 18.98 14.89 17.29
CA PHE A 473 18.73 13.48 17.00
C PHE A 473 19.30 12.57 18.10
N ALA A 474 20.58 12.74 18.46
CA ALA A 474 21.23 11.91 19.47
C ALA A 474 20.58 12.05 20.86
N MET A 475 20.19 13.28 21.23
CA MET A 475 19.49 13.55 22.49
C MET A 475 18.14 12.85 22.56
N GLN A 476 17.31 12.97 21.54
CA GLN A 476 15.98 12.34 21.51
C GLN A 476 16.05 10.83 21.34
N ALA A 477 16.99 10.34 20.51
CA ALA A 477 17.28 8.91 20.41
C ALA A 477 17.86 8.31 21.71
N CYS A 478 18.20 9.13 22.68
CA CYS A 478 18.90 8.71 23.91
C CYS A 478 20.10 7.80 23.59
N CYS A 479 20.99 8.20 22.68
CA CYS A 479 22.15 7.42 22.27
C CYS A 479 23.40 8.31 22.16
N THR A 480 24.57 7.69 22.12
CA THR A 480 25.83 8.38 21.84
C THR A 480 26.13 8.32 20.35
N VAL A 481 26.39 9.46 19.74
CA VAL A 481 26.70 9.60 18.30
C VAL A 481 27.96 10.42 18.13
N HIS A 482 28.95 9.89 17.41
CA HIS A 482 30.10 10.63 16.92
C HIS A 482 30.08 10.64 15.39
N VAL A 483 30.22 11.82 14.79
CA VAL A 483 30.36 11.97 13.33
C VAL A 483 31.44 12.98 13.04
N GLU A 484 32.43 12.58 12.25
CA GLU A 484 33.45 13.46 11.70
C GLU A 484 33.50 13.35 10.18
N SER A 485 33.64 14.47 9.48
CA SER A 485 33.78 14.47 8.03
C SER A 485 34.76 15.53 7.55
N ALA A 486 35.41 15.25 6.42
CA ALA A 486 36.29 16.18 5.74
C ALA A 486 36.24 15.95 4.22
N GLY A 487 36.37 17.02 3.45
CA GLY A 487 36.34 17.04 1.99
C GLY A 487 36.53 18.45 1.46
N ARG A 488 36.36 18.63 0.15
CA ARG A 488 36.48 19.93 -0.51
C ARG A 488 35.13 20.46 -0.99
N ASP A 489 34.19 19.56 -1.25
CA ASP A 489 32.83 19.88 -1.65
C ASP A 489 31.91 19.64 -0.45
N ASP A 490 31.24 20.66 0.03
CA ASP A 490 30.35 20.59 1.20
C ASP A 490 29.13 19.68 0.99
N HIS A 491 28.66 19.54 -0.25
CA HIS A 491 27.62 18.58 -0.61
C HIS A 491 28.12 17.15 -0.33
N HIS A 492 29.31 16.80 -0.82
CA HIS A 492 29.92 15.49 -0.61
C HIS A 492 30.27 15.23 0.86
N VAL A 493 30.72 16.25 1.59
CA VAL A 493 31.00 16.20 3.05
C VAL A 493 29.71 15.84 3.81
N ALA A 494 28.59 16.50 3.52
CA ALA A 494 27.30 16.22 4.16
C ALA A 494 26.77 14.83 3.78
N GLU A 495 26.79 14.46 2.49
CA GLU A 495 26.38 13.13 2.05
C GLU A 495 27.19 12.02 2.71
N ALA A 496 28.52 12.13 2.75
CA ALA A 496 29.38 11.15 3.39
C ALA A 496 29.01 10.97 4.87
N ALA A 497 28.73 12.08 5.59
CA ALA A 497 28.33 12.06 6.99
C ALA A 497 27.02 11.29 7.22
N PHE A 498 25.97 11.58 6.45
CA PHE A 498 24.67 10.92 6.59
C PHE A 498 24.72 9.45 6.13
N LYS A 499 25.49 9.13 5.10
CA LYS A 499 25.74 7.73 4.67
C LYS A 499 26.48 6.94 5.75
N ALA A 500 27.52 7.52 6.36
CA ALA A 500 28.28 6.89 7.43
C ALA A 500 27.41 6.65 8.67
N LEU A 501 26.62 7.65 9.08
CA LEU A 501 25.68 7.52 10.19
C LEU A 501 24.63 6.43 9.91
N GLY A 502 24.05 6.38 8.69
CA GLY A 502 23.12 5.35 8.30
C GLY A 502 23.70 3.94 8.42
N GLN A 503 24.92 3.73 7.92
CA GLN A 503 25.60 2.43 8.05
C GLN A 503 25.97 2.07 9.50
N ALA A 504 26.36 3.04 10.32
CA ALA A 504 26.63 2.83 11.74
C ALA A 504 25.35 2.44 12.49
N LEU A 505 24.23 3.12 12.22
CA LEU A 505 22.92 2.77 12.78
C LEU A 505 22.48 1.37 12.38
N ARG A 506 22.62 1.00 11.11
CA ARG A 506 22.29 -0.35 10.61
C ARG A 506 23.02 -1.44 11.41
N GLN A 507 24.31 -1.23 11.69
CA GLN A 507 25.11 -2.18 12.49
C GLN A 507 24.65 -2.19 13.95
N ALA A 508 24.41 -1.02 14.55
CA ALA A 508 24.04 -0.90 15.96
C ALA A 508 22.68 -1.55 16.27
N VAL A 509 21.70 -1.43 15.36
CA VAL A 509 20.35 -2.02 15.52
C VAL A 509 20.28 -3.49 15.10
N ALA A 510 21.29 -4.04 14.46
CA ALA A 510 21.31 -5.43 14.02
C ALA A 510 21.09 -6.40 15.19
N PRO A 511 20.51 -7.60 14.95
CA PRO A 511 20.40 -8.62 15.99
C PRO A 511 21.76 -8.93 16.63
N GLY A 512 21.84 -8.81 17.96
CA GLY A 512 23.09 -8.92 18.74
C GLY A 512 23.14 -10.07 19.77
N GLY A 513 22.17 -10.98 19.75
CA GLY A 513 22.02 -12.06 20.71
C GLY A 513 21.06 -11.73 21.85
N ALA A 514 20.86 -12.64 22.80
CA ALA A 514 19.89 -12.46 23.88
C ALA A 514 20.37 -11.44 24.95
N GLY A 515 19.43 -10.62 25.43
CA GLY A 515 19.64 -9.70 26.54
C GLY A 515 20.28 -8.37 26.17
N VAL A 516 20.59 -7.56 27.19
CA VAL A 516 21.24 -6.25 27.05
C VAL A 516 22.77 -6.42 27.06
N ARG A 517 23.44 -5.91 26.03
CA ARG A 517 24.92 -5.91 25.94
C ARG A 517 25.55 -4.83 26.83
N SER A 518 25.43 -5.01 28.13
CA SER A 518 26.02 -4.08 29.12
C SER A 518 26.60 -4.86 30.31
N THR A 519 27.80 -4.50 30.72
CA THR A 519 28.42 -5.04 31.95
C THR A 519 27.71 -4.60 33.22
N LYS A 520 26.80 -3.62 33.13
CA LYS A 520 25.97 -3.10 34.22
C LYS A 520 24.55 -3.68 34.25
N GLY A 521 24.19 -4.53 33.28
CA GLY A 521 22.86 -5.11 33.17
C GLY A 521 21.77 -4.16 32.68
N GLU A 522 22.12 -2.92 32.32
CA GLU A 522 21.19 -1.88 31.79
C GLU A 522 21.75 -1.31 30.49
N ALA A 523 20.87 -0.98 29.54
CA ALA A 523 21.21 -0.29 28.28
C ALA A 523 20.97 1.21 28.39
#